data_a41c1f7c8b66449c6513247778d9fdfb
#
_entry.id   a41c1f7c8b66449c6513247778d9fdfb
#
_cell.length_a   1.000
_cell.length_b   1.000
_cell.length_c   1.000
_cell.angle_alpha   90.00
_cell.angle_beta   90.00
_cell.angle_gamma   90.00
#
_symmetry.space_group_name_H-M   'P 1'
#
loop_
_entity.id
_entity.type
_entity.pdbx_description
1 polymer ?
#
loop_
_entity_poly.entity_id
_entity_poly.type
_entity_poly.pdbx_seq_one_letter_code
_entity_poly.pdbx_strand_id
1 'polypeptide(L)'
;MKRGYIKPIFLIVPNAKGSSVKVDTLNDGELSTFYQECKSAEESRTFIQNPNIIERQIGDEWLLVPTGEFAQQWNGMISLNEMAHFLWAQFKEAATMQQVLQHAREEFNDPHHALEIEVRNFVYEYLYNHLLFEVKQGQ
;
A
#
# COMPACT_ATOMS: atom_id res chain seq x y z
N MET A 1 -18.41 13.95 -9.45
CA MET A 1 -18.34 12.72 -10.27
C MET A 1 -17.21 11.84 -9.77
N LYS A 2 -17.48 10.56 -9.59
CA LYS A 2 -16.48 9.62 -9.11
C LYS A 2 -15.59 9.16 -10.26
N ARG A 3 -14.33 8.89 -9.93
CA ARG A 3 -13.40 8.31 -10.89
C ARG A 3 -13.76 6.86 -11.18
N GLY A 4 -13.40 6.40 -12.39
CA GLY A 4 -13.57 4.99 -12.73
C GLY A 4 -12.67 4.13 -11.87
N TYR A 5 -13.15 2.94 -11.51
CA TYR A 5 -12.37 2.02 -10.69
C TYR A 5 -11.27 1.37 -11.53
N ILE A 6 -10.07 1.37 -10.98
CA ILE A 6 -8.92 0.70 -11.56
C ILE A 6 -8.28 -0.10 -10.43
N LYS A 7 -8.07 -1.40 -10.64
CA LYS A 7 -7.44 -2.24 -9.63
C LYS A 7 -6.09 -1.63 -9.21
N PRO A 8 -5.82 -1.49 -7.90
CA PRO A 8 -4.55 -0.97 -7.45
C PRO A 8 -3.40 -1.85 -7.93
N ILE A 9 -2.43 -1.25 -8.59
CA ILE A 9 -1.28 -1.97 -9.10
C ILE A 9 -0.02 -1.25 -8.66
N PHE A 10 0.95 -2.00 -8.20
CA PHE A 10 2.29 -1.48 -7.98
C PHE A 10 3.29 -2.44 -8.62
N LEU A 11 4.31 -1.87 -9.22
CA LEU A 11 5.35 -2.63 -9.88
C LEU A 11 6.69 -2.29 -9.24
N ILE A 12 7.51 -3.31 -9.06
CA ILE A 12 8.87 -3.10 -8.56
C ILE A 12 9.78 -2.88 -9.75
N VAL A 13 10.45 -1.73 -9.74
CA VAL A 13 11.41 -1.38 -10.76
C VAL A 13 12.79 -1.71 -10.22
N PRO A 14 13.52 -2.66 -10.83
CA PRO A 14 14.86 -3.02 -10.36
C PRO A 14 15.80 -1.81 -10.36
N ASN A 15 16.76 -1.81 -9.45
CA ASN A 15 17.73 -0.73 -9.44
C ASN A 15 18.68 -0.85 -10.64
N ALA A 16 19.51 0.18 -10.80
CA ALA A 16 20.41 0.28 -11.97
C ALA A 16 21.45 -0.83 -12.00
N LYS A 17 21.63 -1.58 -10.93
CA LYS A 17 22.58 -2.68 -10.90
C LYS A 17 21.97 -3.99 -11.38
N GLY A 18 20.75 -3.96 -11.83
CA GLY A 18 20.10 -5.12 -12.41
C GLY A 18 19.62 -6.16 -11.40
N SER A 19 19.66 -5.84 -10.12
CA SER A 19 19.16 -6.75 -9.11
C SER A 19 17.64 -6.83 -9.20
N SER A 20 17.09 -8.04 -9.15
CA SER A 20 15.66 -8.20 -9.08
C SER A 20 15.19 -7.98 -7.64
N VAL A 21 14.08 -7.30 -7.49
CA VAL A 21 13.48 -7.07 -6.19
C VAL A 21 12.31 -8.04 -6.03
N LYS A 22 12.34 -8.82 -4.98
CA LYS A 22 11.23 -9.70 -4.65
C LYS A 22 10.31 -8.95 -3.71
N VAL A 23 9.10 -8.68 -4.17
CA VAL A 23 8.12 -7.96 -3.37
C VAL A 23 7.51 -8.86 -2.34
N ASP A 24 7.24 -10.07 -2.73
CA ASP A 24 6.46 -10.98 -1.92
C ASP A 24 7.22 -12.26 -1.70
N THR A 25 7.31 -12.65 -0.46
CA THR A 25 7.95 -13.89 -0.07
C THR A 25 6.99 -14.83 0.62
N LEU A 26 5.71 -14.43 0.75
CA LEU A 26 4.71 -15.28 1.36
C LEU A 26 4.15 -16.25 0.34
N ASN A 27 3.95 -17.49 0.75
CA ASN A 27 3.13 -18.40 -0.03
C ASN A 27 1.65 -18.09 0.24
N ASP A 28 0.76 -18.73 -0.50
CA ASP A 28 -0.68 -18.46 -0.39
C ASP A 28 -1.21 -18.71 1.01
N GLY A 29 -0.73 -19.74 1.68
CA GLY A 29 -1.17 -20.06 3.03
C GLY A 29 -0.73 -19.04 4.06
N GLU A 30 0.53 -18.60 3.95
CA GLU A 30 1.06 -17.59 4.87
C GLU A 30 0.36 -16.25 4.69
N LEU A 31 0.11 -15.85 3.44
CA LEU A 31 -0.59 -14.61 3.16
C LEU A 31 -2.02 -14.67 3.70
N SER A 32 -2.69 -15.78 3.52
CA SER A 32 -4.04 -15.96 4.02
C SER A 32 -4.10 -15.84 5.54
N THR A 33 -3.15 -16.46 6.24
CA THR A 33 -3.08 -16.38 7.70
C THR A 33 -2.84 -14.94 8.14
N PHE A 34 -1.89 -14.26 7.52
CA PHE A 34 -1.60 -12.87 7.82
C PHE A 34 -2.84 -11.99 7.62
N TYR A 35 -3.53 -12.21 6.51
CA TYR A 35 -4.74 -11.45 6.19
C TYR A 35 -5.83 -11.64 7.26
N GLN A 36 -6.04 -12.89 7.72
CA GLN A 36 -7.04 -13.16 8.74
C GLN A 36 -6.68 -12.50 10.07
N GLU A 37 -5.42 -12.53 10.45
CA GLU A 37 -4.95 -11.86 11.67
C GLU A 37 -5.18 -10.36 11.60
N CYS A 38 -4.85 -9.75 10.47
CA CYS A 38 -5.07 -8.33 10.27
C CYS A 38 -6.55 -7.98 10.32
N LYS A 39 -7.39 -8.79 9.70
CA LYS A 39 -8.82 -8.53 9.65
C LYS A 39 -9.46 -8.61 11.04
N SER A 40 -9.03 -9.56 11.86
CA SER A 40 -9.59 -9.72 13.19
C SER A 40 -9.25 -8.56 14.12
N ALA A 41 -8.15 -7.87 13.87
CA ALA A 41 -7.71 -6.73 14.68
C ALA A 41 -8.00 -5.39 14.03
N GLU A 42 -8.67 -5.38 12.88
CA GLU A 42 -8.77 -4.21 12.01
C GLU A 42 -9.36 -2.98 12.67
N GLU A 43 -10.39 -3.16 13.48
CA GLU A 43 -11.10 -2.02 14.08
C GLU A 43 -10.25 -1.23 15.05
N SER A 44 -9.23 -1.84 15.62
CA SER A 44 -8.38 -1.18 16.60
C SER A 44 -7.05 -0.72 16.01
N ARG A 45 -6.88 -0.82 14.69
CA ARG A 45 -5.59 -0.57 14.07
C ARG A 45 -5.60 0.69 13.21
N THR A 46 -4.49 1.40 13.28
CA THR A 46 -4.24 2.61 12.51
C THR A 46 -2.90 2.44 11.80
N PHE A 47 -2.82 2.91 10.57
CA PHE A 47 -1.63 2.72 9.74
C PHE A 47 -1.10 4.06 9.24
N ILE A 48 0.21 4.11 8.98
CA ILE A 48 0.86 5.31 8.46
C ILE A 48 1.97 4.89 7.50
N GLN A 49 2.31 5.76 6.56
CA GLN A 49 3.41 5.53 5.62
C GLN A 49 4.73 5.34 6.37
N ASN A 50 5.56 4.44 5.86
CA ASN A 50 6.93 4.31 6.33
C ASN A 50 7.66 5.63 6.04
N PRO A 51 8.22 6.31 7.05
CA PRO A 51 8.87 7.61 6.85
C PRO A 51 10.14 7.54 6.00
N ASN A 52 10.67 6.35 5.79
CA ASN A 52 11.85 6.15 4.95
C ASN A 52 11.49 5.88 3.49
N ILE A 53 10.29 6.26 3.08
CA ILE A 53 9.86 6.18 1.69
C ILE A 53 9.44 7.56 1.24
N ILE A 54 9.98 7.97 0.09
CA ILE A 54 9.63 9.26 -0.52
C ILE A 54 8.85 8.99 -1.80
N GLU A 55 7.75 9.69 -1.97
CA GLU A 55 7.03 9.62 -3.23
C GLU A 55 7.58 10.68 -4.18
N ARG A 56 7.81 10.28 -5.42
CA ARG A 56 8.27 11.17 -6.47
C ARG A 56 7.40 11.02 -7.70
N GLN A 57 7.10 12.13 -8.35
CA GLN A 57 6.42 12.12 -9.63
C GLN A 57 7.43 12.42 -10.73
N ILE A 58 7.53 11.54 -11.70
CA ILE A 58 8.40 11.70 -12.85
C ILE A 58 7.54 11.55 -14.08
N GLY A 59 7.29 12.68 -14.78
CA GLY A 59 6.32 12.68 -15.87
C GLY A 59 4.93 12.32 -15.34
N ASP A 60 4.34 11.30 -15.90
CA ASP A 60 3.01 10.83 -15.49
C ASP A 60 3.07 9.69 -14.49
N GLU A 61 4.27 9.33 -14.03
CA GLU A 61 4.43 8.20 -13.12
C GLU A 61 4.66 8.66 -11.70
N TRP A 62 4.06 7.93 -10.76
CA TRP A 62 4.34 8.11 -9.34
C TRP A 62 5.21 6.96 -8.85
N LEU A 63 6.34 7.30 -8.22
CA LEU A 63 7.31 6.33 -7.75
C LEU A 63 7.50 6.46 -6.26
N LEU A 64 7.55 5.32 -5.58
CA LEU A 64 7.96 5.26 -4.18
C LEU A 64 9.43 4.89 -4.14
N VAL A 65 10.23 5.72 -3.51
CA VAL A 65 11.68 5.56 -3.46
C VAL A 65 12.10 5.29 -2.01
N PRO A 66 12.63 4.10 -1.72
CA PRO A 66 13.16 3.81 -0.38
C PRO A 66 14.37 4.69 -0.09
N THR A 67 14.49 5.13 1.16
CA THR A 67 15.61 5.98 1.61
C THR A 67 16.15 5.44 2.92
N GLY A 68 17.32 5.95 3.34
CA GLY A 68 17.92 5.57 4.60
C GLY A 68 18.21 4.09 4.71
N GLU A 69 18.02 3.55 5.90
CA GLU A 69 18.26 2.14 6.14
C GLU A 69 17.34 1.24 5.34
N PHE A 70 16.14 1.69 5.08
CA PHE A 70 15.18 0.90 4.32
C PHE A 70 15.64 0.68 2.88
N ALA A 71 16.39 1.64 2.33
CA ALA A 71 16.94 1.51 0.97
C ALA A 71 17.93 0.35 0.84
N GLN A 72 18.52 -0.07 1.95
CA GLN A 72 19.43 -1.21 1.94
C GLN A 72 18.68 -2.53 1.83
N GLN A 73 17.42 -2.55 2.22
CA GLN A 73 16.58 -3.75 2.15
C GLN A 73 15.81 -3.85 0.84
N TRP A 74 15.64 -2.74 0.14
CA TRP A 74 14.90 -2.68 -1.11
C TRP A 74 15.80 -2.21 -2.23
N ASN A 75 15.93 -3.03 -3.26
CA ASN A 75 16.78 -2.72 -4.41
C ASN A 75 15.94 -2.23 -5.58
N GLY A 76 15.26 -1.11 -5.42
CA GLY A 76 14.47 -0.59 -6.52
C GLY A 76 13.47 0.44 -6.06
N MET A 77 12.57 0.75 -6.96
CA MET A 77 11.49 1.70 -6.72
C MET A 77 10.17 1.02 -7.02
N ILE A 78 9.11 1.56 -6.46
CA ILE A 78 7.77 1.02 -6.67
C ILE A 78 6.98 2.01 -7.52
N SER A 79 6.52 1.58 -8.69
CA SER A 79 5.69 2.39 -9.56
C SER A 79 4.22 2.19 -9.20
N LEU A 80 3.48 3.27 -9.06
CA LEU A 80 2.09 3.24 -8.66
C LEU A 80 1.19 3.65 -9.82
N ASN A 81 0.07 2.95 -9.97
CA ASN A 81 -0.98 3.46 -10.85
C ASN A 81 -1.82 4.49 -10.07
N GLU A 82 -2.82 5.06 -10.73
CA GLU A 82 -3.63 6.11 -10.13
C GLU A 82 -4.31 5.67 -8.85
N MET A 83 -4.87 4.47 -8.84
CA MET A 83 -5.54 3.95 -7.64
C MET A 83 -4.57 3.70 -6.50
N ALA A 84 -3.42 3.10 -6.79
CA ALA A 84 -2.40 2.85 -5.78
C ALA A 84 -1.83 4.16 -5.23
N HIS A 85 -1.66 5.16 -6.09
CA HIS A 85 -1.24 6.49 -5.65
C HIS A 85 -2.26 7.11 -4.70
N PHE A 86 -3.55 7.02 -5.04
CA PHE A 86 -4.61 7.52 -4.16
C PHE A 86 -4.57 6.84 -2.79
N LEU A 87 -4.46 5.52 -2.78
CA LEU A 87 -4.43 4.77 -1.52
C LEU A 87 -3.20 5.09 -0.69
N TRP A 88 -2.04 5.19 -1.34
CA TRP A 88 -0.81 5.56 -0.64
C TRP A 88 -0.97 6.91 0.06
N ALA A 89 -1.56 7.88 -0.64
CA ALA A 89 -1.74 9.23 -0.08
C ALA A 89 -2.64 9.26 1.15
N GLN A 90 -3.54 8.29 1.29
CA GLN A 90 -4.43 8.22 2.45
C GLN A 90 -3.66 8.00 3.75
N PHE A 91 -2.46 7.47 3.66
CA PHE A 91 -1.65 7.15 4.83
C PHE A 91 -0.53 8.17 5.09
N LYS A 92 -0.60 9.32 4.45
CA LYS A 92 0.32 10.42 4.74
C LYS A 92 0.21 10.83 6.20
N GLU A 93 -1.01 10.76 6.74
CA GLU A 93 -1.28 10.85 8.16
C GLU A 93 -1.87 9.51 8.60
N ALA A 94 -1.80 9.22 9.88
CA ALA A 94 -2.32 7.96 10.39
C ALA A 94 -3.81 7.81 10.06
N ALA A 95 -4.19 6.67 9.54
CA ALA A 95 -5.57 6.41 9.12
C ALA A 95 -5.97 4.98 9.41
N THR A 96 -7.27 4.80 9.67
CA THR A 96 -7.84 3.46 9.87
C THR A 96 -8.31 2.90 8.54
N MET A 97 -8.50 1.58 8.50
CA MET A 97 -9.06 0.93 7.32
C MET A 97 -10.41 1.55 6.94
N GLN A 98 -11.25 1.83 7.93
CA GLN A 98 -12.59 2.37 7.66
C GLN A 98 -12.54 3.74 7.01
N GLN A 99 -11.62 4.59 7.46
CA GLN A 99 -11.45 5.91 6.87
C GLN A 99 -11.02 5.80 5.41
N VAL A 100 -10.07 4.93 5.14
CA VAL A 100 -9.56 4.75 3.77
C VAL A 100 -10.65 4.17 2.86
N LEU A 101 -11.40 3.18 3.35
CA LEU A 101 -12.50 2.60 2.60
C LEU A 101 -13.57 3.64 2.27
N GLN A 102 -13.89 4.49 3.25
CA GLN A 102 -14.88 5.54 3.03
C GLN A 102 -14.41 6.51 1.95
N HIS A 103 -13.17 6.98 2.05
CA HIS A 103 -12.61 7.91 1.07
C HIS A 103 -12.56 7.29 -0.33
N ALA A 104 -12.20 6.01 -0.41
CA ALA A 104 -12.15 5.32 -1.69
C ALA A 104 -13.53 5.19 -2.32
N ARG A 105 -14.55 4.90 -1.50
CA ARG A 105 -15.94 4.81 -1.99
C ARG A 105 -16.47 6.15 -2.49
N GLU A 106 -16.01 7.23 -1.89
CA GLU A 106 -16.39 8.57 -2.33
C GLU A 106 -15.69 8.98 -3.63
N GLU A 107 -14.48 8.49 -3.83
CA GLU A 107 -13.63 8.90 -4.96
C GLU A 107 -13.84 8.06 -6.21
N PHE A 108 -14.11 6.76 -6.06
CA PHE A 108 -14.14 5.81 -7.17
C PHE A 108 -15.48 5.11 -7.28
N ASN A 109 -15.88 4.79 -8.51
CA ASN A 109 -16.99 3.88 -8.76
C ASN A 109 -16.58 2.46 -8.41
N ASP A 110 -17.55 1.63 -8.05
CA ASP A 110 -17.31 0.23 -7.70
C ASP A 110 -18.30 -0.67 -8.42
N PRO A 111 -18.20 -0.77 -9.75
CA PRO A 111 -19.20 -1.50 -10.54
C PRO A 111 -19.23 -3.00 -10.27
N HIS A 112 -18.14 -3.56 -9.77
CA HIS A 112 -18.04 -5.00 -9.53
C HIS A 112 -17.97 -5.35 -8.04
N HIS A 113 -18.21 -4.39 -7.17
CA HIS A 113 -18.17 -4.57 -5.72
C HIS A 113 -16.82 -5.16 -5.23
N ALA A 114 -15.74 -4.78 -5.90
CA ALA A 114 -14.40 -5.28 -5.59
C ALA A 114 -13.55 -4.29 -4.80
N LEU A 115 -14.05 -3.06 -4.63
CA LEU A 115 -13.25 -1.99 -4.04
C LEU A 115 -12.76 -2.33 -2.64
N GLU A 116 -13.65 -2.83 -1.79
CA GLU A 116 -13.29 -3.14 -0.41
C GLU A 116 -12.19 -4.20 -0.34
N ILE A 117 -12.32 -5.26 -1.12
CA ILE A 117 -11.33 -6.33 -1.14
C ILE A 117 -10.00 -5.82 -1.66
N GLU A 118 -10.01 -5.02 -2.72
CA GLU A 118 -8.78 -4.53 -3.31
C GLU A 118 -8.07 -3.53 -2.40
N VAL A 119 -8.83 -2.68 -1.70
CA VAL A 119 -8.24 -1.76 -0.74
C VAL A 119 -7.59 -2.52 0.43
N ARG A 120 -8.29 -3.54 0.94
CA ARG A 120 -7.73 -4.35 2.03
C ARG A 120 -6.47 -5.08 1.59
N ASN A 121 -6.49 -5.66 0.40
CA ASN A 121 -5.30 -6.34 -0.12
C ASN A 121 -4.12 -5.37 -0.25
N PHE A 122 -4.37 -4.16 -0.75
CA PHE A 122 -3.33 -3.15 -0.86
C PHE A 122 -2.73 -2.84 0.51
N VAL A 123 -3.58 -2.55 1.49
CA VAL A 123 -3.09 -2.14 2.82
C VAL A 123 -2.31 -3.27 3.47
N TYR A 124 -2.82 -4.49 3.42
CA TYR A 124 -2.16 -5.60 4.09
C TYR A 124 -0.86 -6.01 3.41
N GLU A 125 -0.81 -5.97 2.09
CA GLU A 125 0.44 -6.23 1.37
C GLU A 125 1.49 -5.16 1.69
N TYR A 126 1.07 -3.90 1.73
CA TYR A 126 1.98 -2.82 2.07
C TYR A 126 2.46 -2.94 3.51
N LEU A 127 1.55 -3.32 4.42
CA LEU A 127 1.93 -3.53 5.82
C LEU A 127 2.92 -4.69 5.94
N TYR A 128 2.65 -5.79 5.26
CA TYR A 128 3.55 -6.94 5.32
C TYR A 128 4.94 -6.61 4.79
N ASN A 129 5.01 -5.80 3.76
CA ASN A 129 6.28 -5.42 3.14
C ASN A 129 6.93 -4.20 3.79
N HIS A 130 6.43 -3.76 4.92
CA HIS A 130 6.97 -2.62 5.69
C HIS A 130 6.90 -1.29 4.94
N LEU A 131 6.00 -1.17 4.00
CA LEU A 131 5.73 0.09 3.32
C LEU A 131 4.77 0.95 4.15
N LEU A 132 3.91 0.31 4.92
CA LEU A 132 3.10 0.94 5.94
C LEU A 132 3.49 0.39 7.30
N PHE A 133 3.32 1.21 8.33
CA PHE A 133 3.53 0.80 9.71
C PHE A 133 2.23 0.93 10.48
N GLU A 134 2.07 0.08 11.47
CA GLU A 134 0.96 0.22 12.41
C GLU A 134 1.32 1.25 13.47
N VAL A 135 0.37 2.15 13.75
CA VAL A 135 0.53 3.12 14.82
C VAL A 135 -0.14 2.55 16.07
N LYS A 136 0.63 2.40 17.13
CA LYS A 136 0.08 1.90 18.38
C LYS A 136 -0.61 3.03 19.11
N GLN A 137 -1.88 2.82 19.45
CA GLN A 137 -2.65 3.82 20.16
C GLN A 137 -2.36 3.75 21.66
N GLY A 138 -2.53 4.89 22.31
CA GLY A 138 -2.40 4.95 23.76
C GLY A 138 -0.98 5.02 24.28
N GLN A 139 -0.04 5.36 23.40
CA GLN A 139 1.36 5.49 23.80
C GLN A 139 1.92 6.85 23.53
#